data_e63d7906dca3b54513468004bba02288
#
_entry.id   e63d7906dca3b54513468004bba02288
#
_cell.length_a   1.000
_cell.length_b   1.000
_cell.length_c   1.000
_cell.angle_alpha   90.00
_cell.angle_beta   90.00
_cell.angle_gamma   90.00
#
_symmetry.space_group_name_H-M   'P 1'
#
loop_
_entity.id
_entity.type
_entity.pdbx_description
1 polymer ?
#
loop_
_entity_poly.entity_id
_entity_poly.type
_entity_poly.pdbx_seq_one_letter_code
_entity_poly.pdbx_strand_id
1 'polypeptide(L)'
;MIGLVALTGYLLACLVSFSAFDPGWTSTGAGGPIRNLGGRFGAWFADLFLHAFGYSAYLFPLIFALLSARILRRSKEVNSRHVRIMHGLGFTLTVVSACGIEFLHFGSGLDHSLGAGGGWLGIVAGSWLLDVF
;
A
#
# COMPACT_ATOMS: atom_id res chain seq x y z
N MET A 1 -21.02 -3.08 4.91
CA MET A 1 -20.30 -4.32 5.26
C MET A 1 -19.80 -5.07 4.03
N ILE A 2 -20.69 -5.55 3.17
CA ILE A 2 -20.32 -6.23 1.90
C ILE A 2 -19.41 -5.35 1.04
N GLY A 3 -19.68 -4.05 0.94
CA GLY A 3 -18.85 -3.12 0.17
C GLY A 3 -17.39 -3.01 0.69
N LEU A 4 -17.16 -3.10 2.01
CA LEU A 4 -15.80 -3.03 2.55
C LEU A 4 -15.01 -4.32 2.26
N VAL A 5 -15.67 -5.48 2.31
CA VAL A 5 -15.06 -6.75 1.93
C VAL A 5 -14.74 -6.78 0.44
N ALA A 6 -15.69 -6.33 -0.40
CA ALA A 6 -15.50 -6.23 -1.84
C ALA A 6 -14.35 -5.26 -2.20
N LEU A 7 -14.28 -4.10 -1.53
CA LEU A 7 -13.20 -3.14 -1.70
C LEU A 7 -11.85 -3.75 -1.31
N THR A 8 -11.77 -4.47 -0.19
CA THR A 8 -10.56 -5.16 0.24
C THR A 8 -10.09 -6.17 -0.82
N GLY A 9 -11.01 -7.01 -1.30
CA GLY A 9 -10.70 -7.99 -2.34
C GLY A 9 -10.26 -7.34 -3.65
N TYR A 10 -10.92 -6.27 -4.05
CA TYR A 10 -10.58 -5.51 -5.25
C TYR A 10 -9.17 -4.88 -5.14
N LEU A 11 -8.87 -4.19 -4.04
CA LEU A 11 -7.54 -3.58 -3.82
C LEU A 11 -6.44 -4.63 -3.79
N LEU A 12 -6.68 -5.76 -3.12
CA LEU A 12 -5.72 -6.85 -3.09
C LEU A 12 -5.49 -7.42 -4.49
N ALA A 13 -6.55 -7.67 -5.25
CA ALA A 13 -6.45 -8.15 -6.63
C ALA A 13 -5.67 -7.19 -7.52
N CYS A 14 -5.89 -5.86 -7.40
CA CYS A 14 -5.14 -4.85 -8.15
C CYS A 14 -3.64 -4.90 -7.82
N LEU A 15 -3.27 -4.98 -6.54
CA LEU A 15 -1.87 -5.00 -6.12
C LEU A 15 -1.17 -6.31 -6.51
N VAL A 16 -1.82 -7.46 -6.33
CA VAL A 16 -1.23 -8.77 -6.66
C VAL A 16 -1.08 -8.97 -8.17
N SER A 17 -2.00 -8.41 -8.97
CA SER A 17 -1.95 -8.49 -10.43
C SER A 17 -1.24 -7.30 -11.08
N PHE A 18 -0.44 -6.55 -10.33
CA PHE A 18 0.36 -5.45 -10.88
C PHE A 18 1.29 -5.95 -12.00
N SER A 19 1.36 -5.17 -13.07
CA SER A 19 2.28 -5.41 -14.18
C SER A 19 2.86 -4.07 -14.65
N ALA A 20 4.18 -3.98 -14.69
CA ALA A 20 4.89 -2.79 -15.15
C ALA A 20 4.64 -2.46 -16.64
N PHE A 21 4.05 -3.41 -17.40
CA PHE A 21 3.70 -3.23 -18.81
C PHE A 21 2.31 -2.58 -19.00
N ASP A 22 1.50 -2.54 -17.96
CA ASP A 22 0.19 -1.91 -17.99
C ASP A 22 0.33 -0.38 -17.90
N PRO A 23 -0.63 0.39 -18.50
CA PRO A 23 -0.64 1.83 -18.33
C PRO A 23 -0.93 2.19 -16.86
N GLY A 24 -0.01 2.94 -16.26
CA GLY A 24 -0.04 3.32 -14.86
C GLY A 24 0.17 4.83 -14.66
N TRP A 25 0.51 5.20 -13.43
CA TRP A 25 0.92 6.55 -13.07
C TRP A 25 2.32 6.88 -13.62
N THR A 26 3.24 5.91 -13.55
CA THR A 26 4.66 6.09 -13.91
C THR A 26 4.95 5.75 -15.37
N SER A 27 4.07 5.00 -16.03
CA SER A 27 4.26 4.56 -17.42
C SER A 27 2.98 4.66 -18.25
N THR A 28 3.15 4.95 -19.53
CA THR A 28 2.05 4.93 -20.50
C THR A 28 1.66 3.51 -20.93
N GLY A 29 2.40 2.50 -20.44
CA GLY A 29 2.22 1.09 -20.82
C GLY A 29 2.83 0.75 -22.18
N ALA A 30 2.93 -0.56 -22.46
CA ALA A 30 3.51 -1.10 -23.69
C ALA A 30 2.51 -1.20 -24.87
N GLY A 31 1.30 -0.65 -24.74
CA GLY A 31 0.26 -0.68 -25.81
C GLY A 31 -0.42 -2.03 -26.00
N GLY A 32 -0.20 -3.00 -25.09
CA GLY A 32 -0.82 -4.33 -25.11
C GLY A 32 -2.14 -4.41 -24.31
N PRO A 33 -2.73 -5.62 -24.23
CA PRO A 33 -3.90 -5.85 -23.38
C PRO A 33 -3.52 -5.68 -21.90
N ILE A 34 -4.41 -5.05 -21.13
CA ILE A 34 -4.22 -4.81 -19.71
C ILE A 34 -4.24 -6.14 -18.96
N ARG A 35 -3.22 -6.42 -18.17
CA ARG A 35 -3.04 -7.65 -17.39
C ARG A 35 -3.61 -7.56 -16.00
N ASN A 36 -3.72 -6.33 -15.46
CA ASN A 36 -4.24 -6.10 -14.11
C ASN A 36 -5.70 -6.53 -14.00
N LEU A 37 -6.04 -7.33 -12.97
CA LEU A 37 -7.39 -7.81 -12.71
C LEU A 37 -8.40 -6.68 -12.42
N GLY A 38 -7.94 -5.55 -11.91
CA GLY A 38 -8.74 -4.34 -11.71
C GLY A 38 -8.90 -3.48 -12.97
N GLY A 39 -8.43 -3.97 -14.13
CA GLY A 39 -8.44 -3.23 -15.39
C GLY A 39 -7.53 -2.00 -15.35
N ARG A 40 -7.81 -1.01 -16.21
CA ARG A 40 -7.01 0.21 -16.33
C ARG A 40 -6.92 1.01 -15.02
N PHE A 41 -8.04 1.10 -14.30
CA PHE A 41 -8.08 1.80 -13.01
C PHE A 41 -7.26 1.05 -11.96
N GLY A 42 -7.38 -0.29 -11.91
CA GLY A 42 -6.59 -1.13 -11.00
C GLY A 42 -5.09 -1.06 -11.27
N ALA A 43 -4.68 -1.06 -12.54
CA ALA A 43 -3.28 -0.90 -12.94
C ALA A 43 -2.71 0.45 -12.48
N TRP A 44 -3.45 1.54 -12.74
CA TRP A 44 -3.07 2.88 -12.32
C TRP A 44 -2.96 3.02 -10.81
N PHE A 45 -3.94 2.47 -10.09
CA PHE A 45 -3.98 2.49 -8.61
C PHE A 45 -2.81 1.66 -8.02
N ALA A 46 -2.58 0.45 -8.54
CA ALA A 46 -1.51 -0.42 -8.06
C ALA A 46 -0.13 0.20 -8.30
N ASP A 47 0.08 0.79 -9.48
CA ASP A 47 1.31 1.49 -9.82
C ASP A 47 1.58 2.66 -8.87
N LEU A 48 0.58 3.51 -8.62
CA LEU A 48 0.68 4.63 -7.68
C LEU A 48 1.05 4.15 -6.26
N PHE A 49 0.35 3.12 -5.75
CA PHE A 49 0.55 2.64 -4.38
C PHE A 49 1.90 1.94 -4.21
N LEU A 50 2.31 1.11 -5.17
CA LEU A 50 3.60 0.44 -5.12
C LEU A 50 4.78 1.42 -5.25
N HIS A 51 4.65 2.46 -6.08
CA HIS A 51 5.68 3.50 -6.17
C HIS A 51 5.73 4.40 -4.94
N ALA A 52 4.58 4.69 -4.31
CA ALA A 52 4.53 5.52 -3.12
C ALA A 52 5.02 4.79 -1.85
N PHE A 53 4.60 3.53 -1.66
CA PHE A 53 4.77 2.78 -0.42
C PHE A 53 5.60 1.49 -0.56
N GLY A 54 6.00 1.11 -1.78
CA GLY A 54 6.66 -0.17 -2.01
C GLY A 54 5.77 -1.36 -1.62
N TYR A 55 6.37 -2.39 -1.05
CA TYR A 55 5.63 -3.56 -0.55
C TYR A 55 4.72 -3.24 0.64
N SER A 56 4.98 -2.15 1.37
CA SER A 56 4.10 -1.67 2.44
C SER A 56 2.71 -1.26 1.93
N ALA A 57 2.52 -1.08 0.61
CA ALA A 57 1.21 -0.89 -0.01
C ALA A 57 0.20 -2.00 0.33
N TYR A 58 0.67 -3.23 0.57
CA TYR A 58 -0.19 -4.36 0.97
C TYR A 58 -0.79 -4.23 2.37
N LEU A 59 -0.27 -3.32 3.21
CA LEU A 59 -0.87 -3.03 4.52
C LEU A 59 -2.26 -2.38 4.39
N PHE A 60 -2.54 -1.67 3.30
CA PHE A 60 -3.84 -1.01 3.10
C PHE A 60 -4.99 -2.01 2.96
N PRO A 61 -4.97 -2.99 2.04
CA PRO A 61 -6.01 -4.01 2.01
C PRO A 61 -6.06 -4.84 3.30
N LEU A 62 -4.93 -5.07 3.98
CA LEU A 62 -4.90 -5.78 5.25
C LEU A 62 -5.69 -5.04 6.34
N ILE A 63 -5.53 -3.72 6.48
CA ILE A 63 -6.29 -2.95 7.48
C ILE A 63 -7.77 -2.93 7.15
N PHE A 64 -8.16 -2.82 5.86
CA PHE A 64 -9.56 -2.91 5.47
C PHE A 64 -10.16 -4.29 5.76
N ALA A 65 -9.38 -5.38 5.61
CA ALA A 65 -9.78 -6.71 6.01
C ALA A 65 -10.02 -6.80 7.53
N LEU A 66 -9.10 -6.27 8.34
CA LEU A 66 -9.23 -6.25 9.79
C LEU A 66 -10.42 -5.41 10.27
N LEU A 67 -10.65 -4.25 9.64
CA LEU A 67 -11.83 -3.41 9.92
C LEU A 67 -13.12 -4.13 9.57
N SER A 68 -13.16 -4.83 8.42
CA SER A 68 -14.30 -5.65 8.02
C SER A 68 -14.58 -6.76 9.03
N ALA A 69 -13.54 -7.46 9.48
CA ALA A 69 -13.65 -8.51 10.50
C ALA A 69 -14.13 -8.00 11.86
N ARG A 70 -13.67 -6.80 12.29
CA ARG A 70 -14.15 -6.15 13.53
C ARG A 70 -15.63 -5.82 13.44
N ILE A 71 -16.08 -5.25 12.34
CA ILE A 71 -17.51 -4.93 12.11
C ILE A 71 -18.36 -6.21 12.13
N LEU A 72 -17.87 -7.31 11.54
CA LEU A 72 -18.54 -8.61 11.54
C LEU A 72 -18.70 -9.20 12.95
N ARG A 73 -17.69 -9.05 13.79
CA ARG A 73 -17.70 -9.59 15.18
C ARG A 73 -18.57 -8.80 16.16
N ARG A 74 -19.29 -7.77 15.70
CA ARG A 74 -20.17 -6.94 16.56
C ARG A 74 -19.49 -6.47 17.85
N SER A 75 -18.22 -6.17 17.83
CA SER A 75 -17.55 -5.62 19.00
C SER A 75 -18.22 -4.31 19.41
N LYS A 76 -18.85 -4.30 20.61
CA LYS A 76 -19.31 -3.08 21.28
C LYS A 76 -18.09 -2.28 21.75
N GLU A 77 -17.23 -1.89 20.84
CA GLU A 77 -16.15 -0.98 21.21
C GLU A 77 -16.70 0.43 21.37
N VAL A 78 -16.29 1.03 22.47
CA VAL A 78 -16.53 2.45 22.74
C VAL A 78 -15.96 3.24 21.57
N ASN A 79 -16.84 3.74 20.69
CA ASN A 79 -16.49 4.51 19.49
C ASN A 79 -16.05 5.94 19.91
N SER A 80 -15.06 6.02 20.80
CA SER A 80 -14.47 7.28 21.25
C SER A 80 -13.66 7.89 20.12
N ARG A 81 -13.78 9.20 19.93
CA ARG A 81 -12.98 9.96 18.96
C ARG A 81 -11.48 9.73 19.18
N HIS A 82 -11.04 9.67 20.42
CA HIS A 82 -9.64 9.41 20.78
C HIS A 82 -9.14 8.06 20.29
N VAL A 83 -9.94 7.00 20.43
CA VAL A 83 -9.58 5.64 19.98
C VAL A 83 -9.40 5.61 18.45
N ARG A 84 -10.27 6.28 17.70
CA ARG A 84 -10.12 6.37 16.23
C ARG A 84 -8.84 7.12 15.81
N ILE A 85 -8.53 8.22 16.49
CA ILE A 85 -7.30 9.00 16.23
C ILE A 85 -6.07 8.14 16.55
N MET A 86 -6.05 7.43 17.69
CA MET A 86 -4.95 6.54 18.06
C MET A 86 -4.73 5.42 17.05
N HIS A 87 -5.81 4.79 16.55
CA HIS A 87 -5.68 3.78 15.49
C HIS A 87 -5.14 4.37 14.18
N GLY A 88 -5.59 5.57 13.81
CA GLY A 88 -5.10 6.27 12.62
C GLY A 88 -3.60 6.61 12.73
N LEU A 89 -3.19 7.19 13.86
CA LEU A 89 -1.79 7.50 14.13
C LEU A 89 -0.92 6.24 14.16
N GLY A 90 -1.38 5.18 14.84
CA GLY A 90 -0.68 3.90 14.89
C GLY A 90 -0.49 3.30 13.50
N PHE A 91 -1.54 3.32 12.66
CA PHE A 91 -1.43 2.85 11.28
C PHE A 91 -0.43 3.67 10.45
N THR A 92 -0.50 5.00 10.52
CA THR A 92 0.43 5.89 9.81
C THR A 92 1.88 5.62 10.23
N LEU A 93 2.14 5.51 11.53
CA LEU A 93 3.47 5.18 12.05
C LEU A 93 3.94 3.81 11.57
N THR A 94 3.05 2.81 11.55
CA THR A 94 3.38 1.46 11.06
C THR A 94 3.78 1.50 9.58
N VAL A 95 3.01 2.21 8.74
CA VAL A 95 3.33 2.33 7.29
C VAL A 95 4.66 3.04 7.09
N VAL A 96 4.89 4.18 7.77
CA VAL A 96 6.14 4.94 7.64
C VAL A 96 7.34 4.10 8.09
N SER A 97 7.22 3.41 9.23
CA SER A 97 8.29 2.53 9.75
C SER A 97 8.55 1.36 8.80
N ALA A 98 7.51 0.73 8.28
CA ALA A 98 7.64 -0.38 7.34
C ALA A 98 8.33 0.08 6.04
N CYS A 99 7.93 1.21 5.46
CA CYS A 99 8.59 1.80 4.29
C CYS A 99 10.07 2.13 4.57
N GLY A 100 10.38 2.67 5.76
CA GLY A 100 11.77 2.96 6.17
C GLY A 100 12.61 1.69 6.29
N ILE A 101 12.08 0.63 6.89
CA ILE A 101 12.75 -0.67 7.02
C ILE A 101 12.96 -1.30 5.64
N GLU A 102 11.97 -1.25 4.75
CA GLU A 102 12.11 -1.71 3.37
C GLU A 102 13.24 -0.98 2.64
N PHE A 103 13.32 0.34 2.79
CA PHE A 103 14.40 1.15 2.21
C PHE A 103 15.76 0.73 2.74
N LEU A 104 15.93 0.56 4.07
CA LEU A 104 17.19 0.17 4.69
C LEU A 104 17.62 -1.26 4.30
N HIS A 105 16.65 -2.15 4.10
CA HIS A 105 16.93 -3.57 3.80
C HIS A 105 17.08 -3.85 2.30
N PHE A 106 16.30 -3.19 1.45
CA PHE A 106 16.25 -3.42 0.00
C PHE A 106 16.73 -2.23 -0.84
N GLY A 107 16.98 -1.06 -0.23
CA GLY A 107 17.14 0.22 -0.89
C GLY A 107 18.36 0.41 -1.77
N SER A 108 19.32 -0.51 -1.78
CA SER A 108 20.55 -0.34 -2.57
C SER A 108 20.75 -1.34 -3.70
N GLY A 109 19.82 -2.27 -3.94
CA GLY A 109 20.15 -3.41 -4.80
C GLY A 109 19.07 -4.00 -5.68
N LEU A 110 17.84 -3.55 -5.68
CA LEU A 110 16.78 -4.20 -6.43
C LEU A 110 16.23 -3.36 -7.58
N ASP A 111 15.98 -4.07 -8.69
CA ASP A 111 15.44 -3.60 -9.96
C ASP A 111 14.52 -2.38 -9.85
N HIS A 112 14.85 -1.35 -10.58
CA HIS A 112 14.08 -0.12 -10.76
C HIS A 112 12.66 -0.34 -11.30
N SER A 113 12.27 -1.60 -11.55
CA SER A 113 10.95 -1.97 -12.09
C SER A 113 9.80 -1.87 -11.08
N LEU A 114 10.08 -1.89 -9.76
CA LEU A 114 9.07 -1.84 -8.69
C LEU A 114 9.23 -0.64 -7.74
N GLY A 115 10.10 0.32 -8.09
CA GLY A 115 10.48 1.39 -7.18
C GLY A 115 11.54 0.94 -6.16
N ALA A 116 12.32 1.88 -5.61
CA ALA A 116 13.22 1.60 -4.50
C ALA A 116 12.44 0.98 -3.32
N GLY A 117 13.04 0.07 -2.57
CA GLY A 117 12.39 -0.57 -1.42
C GLY A 117 11.72 0.46 -0.51
N GLY A 118 10.45 0.21 -0.15
CA GLY A 118 9.63 1.17 0.60
C GLY A 118 9.03 2.31 -0.22
N GLY A 119 9.24 2.33 -1.53
CA GLY A 119 8.74 3.35 -2.43
C GLY A 119 9.31 4.74 -2.12
N TRP A 120 8.65 5.77 -2.65
CA TRP A 120 9.05 7.16 -2.42
C TRP A 120 9.03 7.55 -0.93
N LEU A 121 8.06 7.05 -0.17
CA LEU A 121 7.96 7.30 1.27
C LEU A 121 9.12 6.65 2.03
N GLY A 122 9.57 5.46 1.61
CA GLY A 122 10.72 4.77 2.18
C GLY A 122 12.02 5.54 1.94
N ILE A 123 12.20 6.12 0.75
CA ILE A 123 13.35 6.97 0.44
C ILE A 123 13.39 8.16 1.40
N VAL A 124 12.28 8.87 1.56
CA VAL A 124 12.19 10.06 2.44
C VAL A 124 12.42 9.67 3.91
N ALA A 125 11.75 8.64 4.40
CA ALA A 125 11.88 8.21 5.79
C ALA A 125 13.26 7.61 6.08
N GLY A 126 13.78 6.80 5.16
CA GLY A 126 15.08 6.15 5.31
C GLY A 126 16.26 7.12 5.19
N SER A 127 16.22 8.07 4.24
CA SER A 127 17.26 9.09 4.14
C SER A 127 17.31 9.96 5.39
N TRP A 128 16.16 10.35 5.93
CA TRP A 128 16.11 11.11 7.17
C TRP A 128 16.69 10.33 8.36
N LEU A 129 16.43 9.02 8.44
CA LEU A 129 17.06 8.17 9.47
C LEU A 129 18.57 8.10 9.33
N LEU A 130 19.09 8.00 8.11
CA LEU A 130 20.54 7.96 7.85
C LEU A 130 21.23 9.30 8.13
N ASP A 131 20.51 10.43 8.04
CA ASP A 131 21.05 11.76 8.36
C ASP A 131 21.10 12.02 9.88
N VAL A 132 20.26 11.31 10.67
CA VAL A 132 20.16 11.48 12.13
C VAL A 132 21.10 10.52 12.88
N PHE A 133 21.41 9.36 12.32
CA PHE A 133 22.26 8.32 12.91
C PHE A 133 23.52 8.08 12.10
#